data_b8ec9ecc182e69f1093ca82846fce94e
#
_entry.id   b8ec9ecc182e69f1093ca82846fce94e
#
_cell.length_a   1.000
_cell.length_b   1.000
_cell.length_c   1.000
_cell.angle_alpha   90.00
_cell.angle_beta   90.00
_cell.angle_gamma   90.00
#
_symmetry.space_group_name_H-M   'P 1'
#
loop_
_entity.id
_entity.type
_entity.pdbx_description
1 polymer ?
#
loop_
_entity_poly.entity_id
_entity_poly.type
_entity_poly.pdbx_seq_one_letter_code
_entity_poly.pdbx_strand_id
1 'polypeptide(L)'
;MRYNDPIFLNLFRNYKDKFAGVGRRDFVIYLEELVKAGEYGIALEDFLVQMYEYDLEISSNDLDIVRKLCENMSIDSNLWSILSIRAAGD
;
A
#
# COMPACT_ATOMS: atom_id res chain seq x y z
N MET A 1 -13.14 12.24 -7.34
CA MET A 1 -13.41 10.93 -6.72
C MET A 1 -13.40 11.06 -5.22
N ARG A 2 -14.33 10.41 -4.58
CA ARG A 2 -14.37 10.40 -3.11
C ARG A 2 -13.77 9.08 -2.63
N TYR A 3 -12.69 9.17 -1.86
CA TYR A 3 -12.06 7.99 -1.29
C TYR A 3 -12.88 7.45 -0.14
N ASN A 4 -12.85 6.14 0.06
CA ASN A 4 -13.50 5.53 1.20
C ASN A 4 -12.51 4.63 1.95
N ASP A 5 -12.66 4.58 3.26
CA ASP A 5 -11.78 3.84 4.14
C ASP A 5 -11.66 2.35 3.77
N PRO A 6 -12.76 1.64 3.44
CA PRO A 6 -12.67 0.20 3.17
C PRO A 6 -11.68 -0.18 2.07
N ILE A 7 -11.53 0.62 1.02
CA ILE A 7 -10.59 0.33 -0.06
C ILE A 7 -9.17 0.25 0.49
N PHE A 8 -8.78 1.27 1.27
CA PHE A 8 -7.44 1.33 1.86
C PHE A 8 -7.25 0.26 2.93
N LEU A 9 -8.23 0.09 3.80
CA LEU A 9 -8.12 -0.89 4.89
C LEU A 9 -7.98 -2.31 4.36
N ASN A 10 -8.75 -2.67 3.35
CA ASN A 10 -8.67 -4.00 2.75
C ASN A 10 -7.31 -4.20 2.08
N LEU A 11 -6.83 -3.20 1.35
CA LEU A 11 -5.53 -3.27 0.70
C LEU A 11 -4.43 -3.52 1.74
N PHE A 12 -4.37 -2.70 2.78
CA PHE A 12 -3.31 -2.80 3.79
C PHE A 12 -3.38 -4.10 4.57
N ARG A 13 -4.59 -4.55 4.94
CA ARG A 13 -4.77 -5.79 5.71
C ARG A 13 -4.33 -7.03 4.94
N ASN A 14 -4.37 -7.00 3.62
CA ASN A 14 -3.89 -8.11 2.81
C ASN A 14 -2.39 -8.38 3.04
N TYR A 15 -1.66 -7.42 3.55
CA TYR A 15 -0.21 -7.52 3.75
C TYR A 15 0.20 -7.58 5.21
N LYS A 16 -0.78 -7.70 6.12
CA LYS A 16 -0.53 -7.73 7.55
C LYS A 16 0.48 -8.82 7.94
N ASP A 17 0.30 -10.02 7.42
CA ASP A 17 1.17 -11.14 7.76
C ASP A 17 2.57 -10.97 7.17
N LYS A 18 2.66 -10.38 5.98
CA LYS A 18 3.97 -10.12 5.36
C LYS A 18 4.77 -9.11 6.18
N PHE A 19 4.12 -8.06 6.66
CA PHE A 19 4.79 -7.09 7.52
C PHE A 19 5.17 -7.69 8.88
N ALA A 20 4.31 -8.54 9.44
CA ALA A 20 4.64 -9.24 10.67
C ALA A 20 5.87 -10.13 10.48
N GLY A 21 5.99 -10.77 9.31
CA GLY A 21 7.11 -11.63 8.98
C GLY A 21 8.46 -10.93 8.90
N VAL A 22 8.47 -9.62 8.68
CA VAL A 22 9.71 -8.82 8.65
C VAL A 22 9.87 -7.96 9.91
N GLY A 23 9.15 -8.29 10.98
CA GLY A 23 9.28 -7.58 12.24
C GLY A 23 8.53 -6.26 12.30
N ARG A 24 7.58 -6.04 11.40
CA ARG A 24 6.80 -4.80 11.34
C ARG A 24 5.33 -5.06 11.61
N ARG A 25 5.06 -5.83 12.65
CA ARG A 25 3.69 -6.24 13.04
C ARG A 25 2.75 -5.04 13.18
N ASP A 26 3.20 -3.95 13.77
CA ASP A 26 2.34 -2.82 14.10
C ASP A 26 2.20 -1.82 12.95
N PHE A 27 2.88 -2.07 11.84
CA PHE A 27 2.87 -1.12 10.72
C PHE A 27 1.48 -0.97 10.10
N VAL A 28 0.74 -2.06 9.93
CA VAL A 28 -0.61 -1.99 9.36
C VAL A 28 -1.56 -1.24 10.29
N ILE A 29 -1.40 -1.38 11.60
CA ILE A 29 -2.20 -0.62 12.58
C ILE A 29 -1.93 0.88 12.40
N TYR A 30 -0.67 1.26 12.23
CA TYR A 30 -0.30 2.64 11.94
C TYR A 30 -0.97 3.16 10.66
N LEU A 31 -0.96 2.36 9.60
CA LEU A 31 -1.62 2.75 8.34
C LEU A 31 -3.12 2.93 8.53
N GLU A 32 -3.76 2.04 9.30
CA GLU A 32 -5.19 2.13 9.58
C GLU A 32 -5.53 3.41 10.33
N GLU A 33 -4.68 3.82 11.26
CA GLU A 33 -4.86 5.07 11.98
C GLU A 33 -4.78 6.29 11.05
N LEU A 34 -3.84 6.26 10.10
CA LEU A 34 -3.74 7.33 9.10
C LEU A 34 -5.01 7.39 8.24
N VAL A 35 -5.52 6.24 7.81
CA VAL A 35 -6.75 6.19 7.02
C VAL A 35 -7.92 6.78 7.78
N LYS A 36 -8.07 6.42 9.06
CA LYS A 36 -9.15 6.93 9.91
C LYS A 36 -9.05 8.44 10.11
N ALA A 37 -7.84 8.97 10.08
CA ALA A 37 -7.61 10.42 10.19
C ALA A 37 -7.77 11.15 8.85
N GLY A 38 -8.09 10.43 7.77
CA GLY A 38 -8.25 11.03 6.45
C GLY A 38 -6.95 11.27 5.72
N GLU A 39 -5.83 10.74 6.24
CA GLU A 39 -4.50 10.92 5.65
C GLU A 39 -4.20 9.82 4.63
N TYR A 40 -5.06 9.72 3.61
CA TYR A 40 -4.97 8.64 2.62
C TYR A 40 -3.67 8.66 1.81
N GLY A 41 -3.23 9.84 1.41
CA GLY A 41 -2.01 9.96 0.61
C GLY A 41 -0.78 9.52 1.38
N ILE A 42 -0.67 9.98 2.63
CA ILE A 42 0.46 9.61 3.49
C ILE A 42 0.45 8.11 3.75
N ALA A 43 -0.74 7.54 4.04
CA ALA A 43 -0.86 6.12 4.30
C ALA A 43 -0.40 5.30 3.09
N LEU A 44 -0.84 5.67 1.89
CA LEU A 44 -0.49 4.93 0.69
C LEU A 44 0.99 5.07 0.37
N GLU A 45 1.55 6.28 0.48
CA GLU A 45 2.97 6.49 0.24
C GLU A 45 3.82 5.67 1.20
N ASP A 46 3.49 5.68 2.49
CA ASP A 46 4.23 4.92 3.50
C ASP A 46 4.14 3.42 3.23
N PHE A 47 2.95 2.93 2.85
CA PHE A 47 2.76 1.54 2.49
C PHE A 47 3.69 1.13 1.35
N LEU A 48 3.74 1.94 0.28
CA LEU A 48 4.54 1.62 -0.89
C LEU A 48 6.04 1.65 -0.58
N VAL A 49 6.47 2.65 0.18
CA VAL A 49 7.88 2.76 0.58
C VAL A 49 8.30 1.54 1.38
N GLN A 50 7.48 1.12 2.34
CA GLN A 50 7.83 -0.02 3.19
C GLN A 50 7.76 -1.36 2.44
N MET A 51 6.81 -1.50 1.51
CA MET A 51 6.76 -2.69 0.66
C MET A 51 8.06 -2.82 -0.14
N TYR A 52 8.56 -1.73 -0.67
CA TYR A 52 9.82 -1.72 -1.41
C TYR A 52 11.01 -1.99 -0.49
N GLU A 53 11.05 -1.30 0.65
CA GLU A 53 12.15 -1.37 1.62
C GLU A 53 12.38 -2.79 2.12
N TYR A 54 11.30 -3.52 2.41
CA TYR A 54 11.36 -4.88 2.92
C TYR A 54 11.23 -5.94 1.83
N ASP A 55 11.25 -5.52 0.56
CA ASP A 55 11.22 -6.44 -0.58
C ASP A 55 10.00 -7.36 -0.57
N LEU A 56 8.86 -6.82 -0.19
CA LEU A 56 7.61 -7.58 -0.13
C LEU A 56 6.92 -7.59 -1.48
N GLU A 57 6.44 -8.76 -1.89
CA GLU A 57 5.72 -8.89 -3.16
C GLU A 57 4.29 -8.40 -3.03
N ILE A 58 3.80 -7.74 -4.08
CA ILE A 58 2.42 -7.29 -4.16
C ILE A 58 1.73 -8.08 -5.27
N SER A 59 0.46 -8.47 -5.05
CA SER A 59 -0.30 -9.17 -6.08
C SER A 59 -0.64 -8.24 -7.25
N SER A 60 -0.85 -8.83 -8.43
CA SER A 60 -1.22 -8.07 -9.62
C SER A 60 -2.51 -7.28 -9.41
N ASN A 61 -3.50 -7.89 -8.74
CA ASN A 61 -4.76 -7.22 -8.47
C ASN A 61 -4.56 -6.01 -7.56
N ASP A 62 -3.78 -6.17 -6.50
CA ASP A 62 -3.52 -5.08 -5.57
C ASP A 62 -2.68 -3.98 -6.20
N LEU A 63 -1.73 -4.36 -7.06
CA LEU A 63 -0.92 -3.38 -7.78
C LEU A 63 -1.81 -2.50 -8.69
N ASP A 64 -2.81 -3.11 -9.34
CA ASP A 64 -3.74 -2.36 -10.18
C ASP A 64 -4.56 -1.36 -9.34
N ILE A 65 -5.00 -1.78 -8.16
CA ILE A 65 -5.71 -0.90 -7.22
C ILE A 65 -4.80 0.26 -6.81
N VAL A 66 -3.56 -0.05 -6.44
CA VAL A 66 -2.56 0.95 -6.05
C VAL A 66 -2.34 1.96 -7.16
N ARG A 67 -2.16 1.49 -8.39
CA ARG A 67 -1.94 2.37 -9.54
C ARG A 67 -3.09 3.36 -9.70
N LYS A 68 -4.32 2.87 -9.63
CA LYS A 68 -5.51 3.72 -9.78
C LYS A 68 -5.61 4.74 -8.65
N LEU A 69 -5.34 4.32 -7.42
CA LEU A 69 -5.36 5.23 -6.28
C LEU A 69 -4.28 6.31 -6.41
N CYS A 70 -3.07 5.92 -6.81
CA CYS A 70 -1.99 6.87 -6.98
C CYS A 70 -2.29 7.89 -8.07
N GLU A 71 -2.86 7.45 -9.19
CA GLU A 71 -3.25 8.35 -10.27
C GLU A 71 -4.28 9.37 -9.80
N ASN A 72 -5.27 8.91 -9.04
CA ASN A 72 -6.32 9.79 -8.51
C ASN A 72 -5.78 10.79 -7.49
N MET A 73 -4.78 10.41 -6.71
CA MET A 73 -4.23 11.26 -5.65
C MET A 73 -2.97 12.02 -6.10
N SER A 74 -2.59 11.91 -7.36
CA SER A 74 -1.39 12.54 -7.92
C SER A 74 -0.12 12.16 -7.15
N ILE A 75 -0.04 10.90 -6.73
CA ILE A 75 1.15 10.36 -6.09
C ILE A 75 2.15 9.95 -7.17
N ASP A 76 3.44 10.20 -6.92
CA ASP A 76 4.52 9.92 -7.85
C ASP A 76 4.48 8.47 -8.31
N SER A 77 4.42 8.26 -9.63
CA SER A 77 4.36 6.92 -10.22
C SER A 77 5.59 6.07 -9.91
N ASN A 78 6.72 6.69 -9.58
CA ASN A 78 7.93 5.94 -9.21
C ASN A 78 7.71 5.07 -7.97
N LEU A 79 6.77 5.46 -7.10
CA LEU A 79 6.52 4.70 -5.88
C LEU A 79 5.84 3.35 -6.16
N TRP A 80 4.94 3.28 -7.15
CA TRP A 80 4.28 2.01 -7.46
C TRP A 80 4.94 1.27 -8.62
N SER A 81 5.59 1.97 -9.54
CA SER A 81 6.23 1.30 -10.69
C SER A 81 7.42 0.44 -10.26
N ILE A 82 8.08 0.81 -9.18
CA ILE A 82 9.13 -0.02 -8.59
C ILE A 82 8.53 -1.35 -8.15
N LEU A 83 7.34 -1.32 -7.55
CA LEU A 83 6.66 -2.53 -7.09
C LEU A 83 6.19 -3.41 -8.25
N SER A 84 5.91 -2.83 -9.43
CA SER A 84 5.47 -3.63 -10.57
C SER A 84 6.54 -4.65 -10.97
N ILE A 85 7.82 -4.33 -10.77
CA ILE A 85 8.92 -5.26 -11.01
C ILE A 85 8.87 -6.41 -10.01
N ARG A 86 8.48 -6.11 -8.76
CA ARG A 86 8.40 -7.10 -7.69
C ARG A 86 7.19 -8.02 -7.84
N ALA A 87 6.17 -7.56 -8.53
CA ALA A 87 4.95 -8.35 -8.74
C ALA A 87 5.08 -9.32 -9.91
N ALA A 88 6.19 -9.29 -10.65
CA ALA A 88 6.39 -10.18 -11.78
C ALA A 88 6.38 -11.64 -11.30
N GLY A 89 5.60 -12.46 -11.99
CA GLY A 89 5.49 -13.86 -11.63
C GLY A 89 4.30 -14.21 -10.75
N ASP A 90 3.43 -13.24 -10.48
CA ASP A 90 2.17 -13.50 -9.79
C ASP A 90 1.36 -14.57 -10.53
#